data_3f7cb1bbe573c171d771d5ed44dd6e6e
#
_entry.id   3f7cb1bbe573c171d771d5ed44dd6e6e
#
_cell.length_a   1.000
_cell.length_b   1.000
_cell.length_c   1.000
_cell.angle_alpha   90.00
_cell.angle_beta   90.00
_cell.angle_gamma   90.00
#
_symmetry.space_group_name_H-M   'P 1'
#
loop_
_entity.id
_entity.type
_entity.pdbx_description
1 polymer ?
#
loop_
_entity_poly.entity_id
_entity_poly.type
_entity_poly.pdbx_seq_one_letter_code
_entity_poly.pdbx_strand_id
1 'polypeptide(L)'
;MIVSCSTYKSESHFIQNIAEEISNAKFNWTPLYVTEYPVGINSRAEVVESLLDIGLDEFCMVGIHGLPGVGKTTIAKAVYNKISKHFDGSSFLENVRESLGTNAGIIKLQEQLLNDILGNGNWTVGSKFRGISLVNERL
;
A
#
# COMPACT_ATOMS: atom_id res chain seq x y z
N MET A 1 3.32 -4.46 -6.24
CA MET A 1 2.97 -3.80 -4.97
C MET A 1 4.14 -2.90 -4.59
N ILE A 2 3.90 -1.63 -4.43
CA ILE A 2 4.89 -0.67 -3.94
C ILE A 2 4.39 -0.22 -2.57
N VAL A 3 5.21 -0.40 -1.55
CA VAL A 3 4.94 0.07 -0.18
C VAL A 3 5.99 1.14 0.11
N SER A 4 5.56 2.39 0.33
CA SER A 4 6.46 3.46 0.77
C SER A 4 6.48 3.46 2.29
N CYS A 5 7.66 3.38 2.88
CA CYS A 5 7.89 3.40 4.33
C CYS A 5 8.42 4.77 4.74
N SER A 6 7.73 5.42 5.67
CA SER A 6 8.28 6.50 6.48
C SER A 6 8.06 6.13 7.93
N THR A 7 9.14 5.76 8.63
CA THR A 7 9.09 5.39 10.05
C THR A 7 9.53 6.56 10.92
N TYR A 8 8.65 7.01 11.79
CA TYR A 8 8.99 7.90 12.90
C TYR A 8 9.16 7.06 14.18
N LYS A 9 10.36 7.03 14.74
CA LYS A 9 10.59 6.52 16.08
C LYS A 9 10.15 7.58 17.08
N SER A 10 9.09 7.36 17.82
CA SER A 10 8.68 8.22 18.91
C SER A 10 8.64 7.52 20.27
N GLU A 11 8.92 8.30 21.29
CA GLU A 11 9.43 7.95 22.60
C GLU A 11 8.42 7.44 23.63
N SER A 12 7.19 7.12 23.35
CA SER A 12 6.34 6.48 24.36
C SER A 12 5.18 5.68 23.78
N HIS A 13 4.95 4.53 24.37
CA HIS A 13 3.86 3.61 24.06
C HIS A 13 2.46 4.27 24.11
N PHE A 14 2.32 5.34 24.89
CA PHE A 14 1.07 6.10 24.99
C PHE A 14 0.84 7.02 23.78
N ILE A 15 1.91 7.65 23.30
CA ILE A 15 1.86 8.46 22.06
C ILE A 15 1.63 7.56 20.87
N GLN A 16 2.19 6.35 20.84
CA GLN A 16 1.93 5.36 19.80
C GLN A 16 0.46 4.93 19.77
N ASN A 17 -0.15 4.65 20.91
CA ASN A 17 -1.56 4.27 20.96
C ASN A 17 -2.50 5.40 20.50
N ILE A 18 -2.22 6.64 20.90
CA ILE A 18 -3.00 7.81 20.44
C ILE A 18 -2.75 8.08 18.97
N ALA A 19 -1.51 7.95 18.49
CA ALA A 19 -1.18 8.08 17.08
C ALA A 19 -1.84 6.97 16.23
N GLU A 20 -1.89 5.74 16.72
CA GLU A 20 -2.64 4.64 16.09
C GLU A 20 -4.15 4.90 16.05
N GLU A 21 -4.75 5.40 17.15
CA GLU A 21 -6.16 5.76 17.16
C GLU A 21 -6.48 6.93 16.22
N ILE A 22 -5.63 7.94 16.17
CA ILE A 22 -5.77 9.09 15.27
C ILE A 22 -5.51 8.66 13.81
N SER A 23 -4.53 7.81 13.58
CA SER A 23 -4.21 7.29 12.25
C SER A 23 -5.34 6.40 11.73
N ASN A 24 -5.85 5.49 12.56
CA ASN A 24 -7.01 4.65 12.23
C ASN A 24 -8.30 5.47 12.01
N ALA A 25 -8.47 6.57 12.72
CA ALA A 25 -9.60 7.50 12.51
C ALA A 25 -9.40 8.39 11.28
N LYS A 26 -8.17 8.68 10.89
CA LYS A 26 -7.84 9.57 9.77
C LYS A 26 -7.78 8.83 8.43
N PHE A 27 -7.39 7.57 8.44
CA PHE A 27 -7.39 6.69 7.28
C PHE A 27 -8.43 5.59 7.52
N ASN A 28 -9.54 5.62 6.79
CA ASN A 28 -10.55 4.55 6.76
C ASN A 28 -9.93 3.28 6.17
N TRP A 29 -8.94 2.69 6.87
CA TRP A 29 -8.33 1.46 6.44
C TRP A 29 -9.36 0.33 6.50
N THR A 30 -9.69 -0.20 5.35
CA THR A 30 -10.53 -1.39 5.21
C THR A 30 -9.67 -2.52 4.66
N PRO A 31 -9.61 -3.67 5.35
CA PRO A 31 -8.87 -4.81 4.84
C PRO A 31 -9.37 -5.22 3.46
N LEU A 32 -8.45 -5.50 2.57
CA LEU A 32 -8.79 -6.04 1.25
C LEU A 32 -9.34 -7.46 1.40
N TYR A 33 -10.39 -7.77 0.64
CA TYR A 33 -10.86 -9.13 0.53
C TYR A 33 -9.78 -10.01 -0.12
N VAL A 34 -9.36 -11.06 0.55
CA VAL A 34 -8.29 -11.96 0.09
C VAL A 34 -8.89 -13.17 -0.62
N THR A 35 -9.66 -13.98 0.10
CA THR A 35 -10.36 -15.18 -0.42
C THR A 35 -11.23 -15.77 0.67
N GLU A 36 -12.24 -16.54 0.26
CA GLU A 36 -13.12 -17.27 1.17
C GLU A 36 -12.40 -18.43 1.88
N TYR A 37 -11.46 -19.08 1.20
CA TYR A 37 -10.70 -20.23 1.71
C TYR A 37 -9.19 -20.00 1.63
N PRO A 38 -8.56 -19.41 2.66
CA PRO A 38 -7.15 -19.00 2.64
C PRO A 38 -6.17 -20.15 2.93
N VAL A 39 -6.24 -21.25 2.19
CA VAL A 39 -5.35 -22.40 2.43
C VAL A 39 -3.91 -22.05 2.06
N GLY A 40 -2.99 -22.12 3.03
CA GLY A 40 -1.55 -21.89 2.84
C GLY A 40 -1.17 -20.45 2.48
N ILE A 41 -2.10 -19.49 2.51
CA ILE A 41 -1.81 -18.09 2.17
C ILE A 41 -1.04 -17.41 3.29
N ASN A 42 -1.40 -17.68 4.54
CA ASN A 42 -0.76 -17.04 5.69
C ASN A 42 0.74 -17.35 5.76
N SER A 43 1.14 -18.62 5.61
CA SER A 43 2.54 -19.01 5.63
C SER A 43 3.35 -18.38 4.49
N ARG A 44 2.77 -18.26 3.29
CA ARG A 44 3.40 -17.59 2.15
C ARG A 44 3.49 -16.07 2.35
N ALA A 45 2.47 -15.46 2.94
CA ALA A 45 2.48 -14.04 3.29
C ALA A 45 3.55 -13.73 4.34
N GLU A 46 3.74 -14.60 5.34
CA GLU A 46 4.80 -14.48 6.35
C GLU A 46 6.20 -14.52 5.73
N VAL A 47 6.42 -15.38 4.73
CA VAL A 47 7.70 -15.40 4.00
C VAL A 47 7.94 -14.06 3.28
N VAL A 48 6.93 -13.50 2.61
CA VAL A 48 7.07 -12.20 1.93
C VAL A 48 7.24 -11.07 2.94
N GLU A 49 6.53 -11.10 4.05
CA GLU A 49 6.65 -10.12 5.14
C GLU A 49 8.08 -10.12 5.72
N SER A 50 8.67 -11.31 5.95
CA SER A 50 10.05 -11.42 6.44
C SER A 50 11.10 -10.88 5.47
N LEU A 51 10.82 -10.86 4.16
CA LEU A 51 11.70 -10.27 3.15
C LEU A 51 11.59 -8.73 3.07
N LEU A 52 10.53 -8.17 3.60
CA LEU A 52 10.31 -6.72 3.60
C LEU A 52 11.07 -6.00 4.71
N ASP A 53 11.56 -6.74 5.71
CA ASP A 53 12.36 -6.23 6.85
C ASP A 53 11.79 -4.92 7.44
N ILE A 54 10.50 -4.96 7.80
CA ILE A 54 9.74 -3.80 8.26
C ILE A 54 10.33 -3.28 9.57
N GLY A 55 10.87 -2.07 9.56
CA GLY A 55 11.49 -1.42 10.73
C GLY A 55 12.87 -0.82 10.45
N LEU A 56 13.43 -1.04 9.29
CA LEU A 56 14.60 -0.30 8.81
C LEU A 56 14.13 0.93 8.03
N ASP A 57 14.82 2.07 8.21
CA ASP A 57 14.59 3.30 7.44
C ASP A 57 15.15 3.18 6.01
N GLU A 58 14.94 2.02 5.37
CA GLU A 58 15.46 1.74 4.04
C GLU A 58 14.33 1.43 3.07
N PHE A 59 14.54 1.83 1.83
CA PHE A 59 13.64 1.47 0.73
C PHE A 59 13.76 -0.03 0.45
N CYS A 60 12.66 -0.77 0.56
CA CYS A 60 12.59 -2.19 0.26
C CYS A 60 11.62 -2.48 -0.88
N MET A 61 12.03 -3.32 -1.82
CA MET A 61 11.20 -3.78 -2.93
C MET A 61 11.21 -5.30 -3.02
N VAL A 62 10.04 -5.92 -2.90
CA VAL A 62 9.87 -7.38 -3.05
C VAL A 62 9.01 -7.70 -4.26
N GLY A 63 9.51 -8.56 -5.14
CA GLY A 63 8.81 -9.04 -6.33
C GLY A 63 8.18 -10.42 -6.11
N ILE A 64 6.86 -10.53 -6.30
CA ILE A 64 6.14 -11.81 -6.29
C ILE A 64 5.94 -12.26 -7.73
N HIS A 65 6.61 -13.33 -8.14
CA HIS A 65 6.54 -13.88 -9.50
C HIS A 65 6.04 -15.34 -9.51
N GLY A 66 5.63 -15.82 -10.66
CA GLY A 66 5.13 -17.20 -10.86
C GLY A 66 4.10 -17.30 -11.96
N LEU A 67 3.65 -18.51 -12.24
CA LEU A 67 2.67 -18.82 -13.28
C LEU A 67 1.31 -18.11 -13.05
N PRO A 68 0.53 -17.88 -14.09
CA PRO A 68 -0.87 -17.43 -13.95
C PRO A 68 -1.66 -18.37 -13.03
N GLY A 69 -2.55 -17.82 -12.22
CA GLY A 69 -3.44 -18.60 -11.34
C GLY A 69 -2.82 -19.10 -10.03
N VAL A 70 -1.50 -18.97 -9.78
CA VAL A 70 -0.87 -19.47 -8.54
C VAL A 70 -1.15 -18.62 -7.28
N GLY A 71 -2.00 -17.60 -7.36
CA GLY A 71 -2.43 -16.80 -6.22
C GLY A 71 -1.51 -15.62 -5.86
N LYS A 72 -0.71 -15.10 -6.79
CA LYS A 72 0.19 -13.95 -6.53
C LYS A 72 -0.53 -12.73 -5.95
N THR A 73 -1.63 -12.33 -6.56
CA THR A 73 -2.46 -11.20 -6.11
C THR A 73 -3.07 -11.47 -4.74
N THR A 74 -3.49 -12.70 -4.49
CA THR A 74 -4.05 -13.13 -3.20
C THR A 74 -3.01 -13.03 -2.09
N ILE A 75 -1.77 -13.48 -2.35
CA ILE A 75 -0.65 -13.34 -1.43
C ILE A 75 -0.33 -11.86 -1.22
N ALA A 76 -0.26 -11.06 -2.28
CA ALA A 76 0.01 -9.62 -2.17
C ALA A 76 -1.04 -8.89 -1.33
N LYS A 77 -2.34 -9.21 -1.49
CA LYS A 77 -3.43 -8.67 -0.64
C LYS A 77 -3.28 -9.10 0.82
N ALA A 78 -2.93 -10.36 1.07
CA ALA A 78 -2.71 -10.86 2.43
C ALA A 78 -1.54 -10.17 3.11
N VAL A 79 -0.44 -9.96 2.39
CA VAL A 79 0.73 -9.19 2.87
C VAL A 79 0.33 -7.75 3.16
N TYR A 80 -0.33 -7.08 2.20
CA TYR A 80 -0.80 -5.71 2.38
C TYR A 80 -1.65 -5.56 3.63
N ASN A 81 -2.62 -6.44 3.86
CA ASN A 81 -3.47 -6.41 5.05
C ASN A 81 -2.70 -6.58 6.37
N LYS A 82 -1.57 -7.29 6.34
CA LYS A 82 -0.72 -7.43 7.53
C LYS A 82 0.13 -6.21 7.81
N ILE A 83 0.74 -5.65 6.74
CA ILE A 83 1.78 -4.62 6.90
C ILE A 83 1.27 -3.19 6.82
N SER A 84 0.15 -2.93 6.16
CA SER A 84 -0.36 -1.56 5.89
C SER A 84 -0.52 -0.72 7.15
N LYS A 85 -0.91 -1.34 8.26
CA LYS A 85 -1.08 -0.68 9.56
C LYS A 85 0.23 -0.20 10.22
N HIS A 86 1.39 -0.63 9.72
CA HIS A 86 2.69 -0.21 10.23
C HIS A 86 3.23 1.07 9.54
N PHE A 87 2.48 1.59 8.56
CA PHE A 87 2.85 2.76 7.77
C PHE A 87 1.83 3.88 7.94
N ASP A 88 2.29 5.12 7.89
CA ASP A 88 1.44 6.31 7.96
C ASP A 88 0.49 6.43 6.77
N GLY A 89 0.85 5.83 5.64
CA GLY A 89 0.01 5.74 4.45
C GLY A 89 0.32 4.48 3.67
N SER A 90 -0.70 3.87 3.09
CA SER A 90 -0.54 2.66 2.29
C SER A 90 -1.55 2.64 1.15
N SER A 91 -1.13 2.13 -0.02
CA SER A 91 -2.00 1.99 -1.18
C SER A 91 -1.82 0.64 -1.84
N PHE A 92 -2.92 0.03 -2.28
CA PHE A 92 -2.92 -1.21 -3.04
C PHE A 92 -3.45 -0.97 -4.45
N LEU A 93 -2.54 -0.82 -5.40
CA LEU A 93 -2.90 -0.56 -6.79
C LEU A 93 -3.13 -1.88 -7.54
N GLU A 94 -4.36 -2.08 -8.01
CA GLU A 94 -4.74 -3.24 -8.83
C GLU A 94 -4.69 -2.91 -10.33
N ASN A 95 -4.58 -3.96 -11.16
CA ASN A 95 -4.67 -3.85 -12.62
C ASN A 95 -3.73 -2.80 -13.25
N VAL A 96 -2.56 -2.60 -12.65
CA VAL A 96 -1.58 -1.59 -13.07
C VAL A 96 -1.22 -1.76 -14.55
N ARG A 97 -0.96 -3.00 -14.98
CA ARG A 97 -0.59 -3.28 -16.39
C ARG A 97 -1.65 -2.81 -17.38
N GLU A 98 -2.91 -3.05 -17.10
CA GLU A 98 -4.04 -2.65 -17.96
C GLU A 98 -4.23 -1.14 -17.93
N SER A 99 -4.12 -0.54 -16.76
CA SER A 99 -4.27 0.90 -16.56
C SER A 99 -3.18 1.71 -17.25
N LEU A 100 -1.94 1.19 -17.30
CA LEU A 100 -0.82 1.85 -18.00
C LEU A 100 -1.02 1.95 -19.51
N GLY A 101 -1.94 1.18 -20.11
CA GLY A 101 -2.27 1.24 -21.54
C GLY A 101 -2.94 2.54 -21.98
N THR A 102 -3.46 3.35 -21.05
CA THR A 102 -4.17 4.61 -21.36
C THR A 102 -3.78 5.74 -20.42
N ASN A 103 -3.82 6.98 -20.92
CA ASN A 103 -3.58 8.15 -20.08
C ASN A 103 -4.61 8.27 -18.93
N ALA A 104 -5.85 7.92 -19.19
CA ALA A 104 -6.91 7.93 -18.18
C ALA A 104 -6.66 6.89 -17.07
N GLY A 105 -6.15 5.71 -17.44
CA GLY A 105 -5.77 4.69 -16.46
C GLY A 105 -4.61 5.13 -15.57
N ILE A 106 -3.60 5.77 -16.16
CA ILE A 106 -2.46 6.33 -15.40
C ILE A 106 -2.95 7.39 -14.40
N ILE A 107 -3.80 8.30 -14.84
CA ILE A 107 -4.38 9.35 -13.98
C ILE A 107 -5.14 8.72 -12.81
N LYS A 108 -5.99 7.71 -13.06
CA LYS A 108 -6.72 7.02 -12.00
C LYS A 108 -5.81 6.35 -10.97
N LEU A 109 -4.72 5.70 -11.41
CA LEU A 109 -3.75 5.12 -10.49
C LEU A 109 -3.07 6.17 -9.63
N GLN A 110 -2.72 7.32 -10.21
CA GLN A 110 -2.12 8.45 -9.48
C GLN A 110 -3.10 9.05 -8.46
N GLU A 111 -4.36 9.25 -8.86
CA GLU A 111 -5.42 9.72 -7.96
C GLU A 111 -5.66 8.74 -6.82
N GLN A 112 -5.74 7.43 -7.12
CA GLN A 112 -5.88 6.41 -6.10
C GLN A 112 -4.71 6.46 -5.11
N LEU A 113 -3.47 6.46 -5.61
CA LEU A 113 -2.26 6.52 -4.77
C LEU A 113 -2.29 7.73 -3.82
N LEU A 114 -2.58 8.92 -4.35
CA LEU A 114 -2.64 10.16 -3.57
C LEU A 114 -3.76 10.12 -2.52
N ASN A 115 -4.95 9.64 -2.90
CA ASN A 115 -6.07 9.54 -1.97
C ASN A 115 -5.84 8.51 -0.87
N ASP A 116 -5.23 7.36 -1.21
CA ASP A 116 -4.95 6.29 -0.25
C ASP A 116 -3.88 6.71 0.77
N ILE A 117 -2.83 7.43 0.34
CA ILE A 117 -1.71 7.80 1.20
C ILE A 117 -1.97 9.10 1.96
N LEU A 118 -2.50 10.13 1.29
CA LEU A 118 -2.71 11.45 1.89
C LEU A 118 -4.08 11.63 2.54
N GLY A 119 -4.99 10.64 2.34
CA GLY A 119 -6.35 10.69 2.88
C GLY A 119 -7.22 11.75 2.19
N ASN A 120 -8.35 12.03 2.76
CA ASN A 120 -9.56 12.74 2.32
C ASN A 120 -9.47 14.00 1.43
N GLY A 121 -8.44 14.11 0.61
CA GLY A 121 -8.22 15.29 -0.25
C GLY A 121 -9.06 15.35 -1.51
N ASN A 122 -9.81 14.29 -1.89
CA ASN A 122 -10.44 14.19 -3.23
C ASN A 122 -9.47 14.65 -4.32
N TRP A 123 -8.28 14.07 -4.30
CA TRP A 123 -7.21 14.43 -5.22
C TRP A 123 -7.64 14.14 -6.65
N THR A 124 -7.76 15.19 -7.46
CA THR A 124 -8.04 15.09 -8.89
C THR A 124 -6.83 15.52 -9.68
N VAL A 125 -6.43 14.67 -10.61
CA VAL A 125 -5.25 14.84 -11.44
C VAL A 125 -5.69 15.15 -12.86
N GLY A 126 -5.49 16.39 -13.31
CA GLY A 126 -5.94 16.83 -14.65
C GLY A 126 -5.10 16.26 -15.80
N SER A 127 -3.88 15.76 -15.54
CA SER A 127 -3.03 15.10 -16.53
C SER A 127 -1.99 14.21 -15.84
N LYS A 128 -1.47 13.19 -16.57
CA LYS A 128 -0.44 12.29 -16.05
C LYS A 128 0.81 13.01 -15.58
N PHE A 129 1.23 14.09 -16.25
CA PHE A 129 2.42 14.86 -15.89
C PHE A 129 2.22 15.63 -14.59
N ARG A 130 1.03 16.23 -14.41
CA ARG A 130 0.66 16.87 -13.15
C ARG A 130 0.60 15.87 -12.01
N GLY A 131 0.12 14.65 -12.27
CA GLY A 131 0.12 13.58 -11.29
C GLY A 131 1.52 13.18 -10.84
N ILE A 132 2.48 13.05 -11.76
CA ILE A 132 3.89 12.78 -11.43
C ILE A 132 4.44 13.91 -10.53
N SER A 133 4.18 15.17 -10.86
CA SER A 133 4.65 16.29 -10.05
C SER A 133 4.05 16.27 -8.64
N LEU A 134 2.75 15.99 -8.52
CA LEU A 134 2.08 15.88 -7.23
C LEU A 134 2.60 14.71 -6.38
N VAL A 135 2.82 13.55 -7.00
CA VAL A 135 3.40 12.39 -6.32
C VAL A 135 4.80 12.72 -5.79
N ASN A 136 5.67 13.31 -6.62
CA ASN A 136 7.04 13.69 -6.22
C ASN A 136 7.10 14.80 -5.16
N GLU A 137 6.09 15.66 -5.10
CA GLU A 137 6.04 16.77 -4.14
C GLU A 137 5.49 16.33 -2.78
N ARG A 138 4.62 15.31 -2.76
CA ARG A 138 3.82 14.96 -1.60
C ARG A 138 4.21 13.62 -0.94
N LEU A 139 4.92 12.75 -1.65
CA LEU A 139 5.40 11.45 -1.17
C LEU A 139 6.93 11.39 -1.16
#